data_6a5556050309b2cf6cac13d15056c4bd
#
_entry.id   6a5556050309b2cf6cac13d15056c4bd
#
_cell.length_a   1.000
_cell.length_b   1.000
_cell.length_c   1.000
_cell.angle_alpha   90.00
_cell.angle_beta   90.00
_cell.angle_gamma   90.00
#
_symmetry.space_group_name_H-M   'P 1'
#
loop_
_entity.id
_entity.type
_entity.pdbx_description
1 polymer ?
#
loop_
_entity_poly.entity_id
_entity_poly.type
_entity_poly.pdbx_seq_one_letter_code
_entity_poly.pdbx_strand_id
1 'polypeptide(L)'
;FSNESCRLLVATDVAARGLDIKNLGAVINYDLPHDTEVYTHRIGRTGRADKEGLALNLFTSKERDFLEELDESSFSFETPSSEGSFDSTPPMETLLIFGGKKNKIRPGDILGALTGEAGIPGKSVGNINLLDRYCYVAVEKALSQKALIQLQNGKIKGRKFRVSKT
;
A
#
# COMPACT_ATOMS: atom_id res chain seq x y z
N PHE A 1 1.75 2.76 -0.28
CA PHE A 1 0.65 1.83 -0.12
C PHE A 1 1.09 0.40 -0.44
N SER A 2 1.69 0.12 -1.60
CA SER A 2 2.22 -1.21 -1.97
C SER A 2 3.29 -1.77 -1.03
N ASN A 3 3.89 -0.94 -0.20
CA ASN A 3 4.83 -1.31 0.86
C ASN A 3 4.16 -1.58 2.21
N GLU A 4 2.83 -1.58 2.27
CA GLU A 4 2.03 -1.75 3.50
C GLU A 4 2.37 -0.72 4.61
N SER A 5 2.97 0.40 4.24
CA SER A 5 3.27 1.53 5.14
C SER A 5 2.15 2.58 5.19
N CYS A 6 1.02 2.29 4.54
CA CYS A 6 -0.22 3.05 4.60
C CYS A 6 -1.39 2.08 4.44
N ARG A 7 -2.39 2.13 5.32
CA ARG A 7 -3.56 1.26 5.28
C ARG A 7 -4.68 1.78 4.41
N LEU A 8 -4.78 3.09 4.26
CA LEU A 8 -5.83 3.75 3.49
C LEU A 8 -5.19 4.58 2.38
N LEU A 9 -5.75 4.48 1.19
CA LEU A 9 -5.39 5.32 0.06
C LEU A 9 -6.66 6.01 -0.45
N VAL A 10 -6.68 7.32 -0.36
CA VAL A 10 -7.73 8.14 -0.99
C VAL A 10 -7.23 8.56 -2.36
N ALA A 11 -7.98 8.25 -3.40
CA ALA A 11 -7.60 8.51 -4.77
C ALA A 11 -8.80 8.85 -5.65
N THR A 12 -8.59 9.66 -6.66
CA THR A 12 -9.54 9.87 -7.75
C THR A 12 -9.33 8.82 -8.84
N ASP A 13 -10.30 8.64 -9.74
CA ASP A 13 -10.18 7.71 -10.87
C ASP A 13 -8.96 8.00 -11.75
N VAL A 14 -8.62 9.28 -11.95
CA VAL A 14 -7.45 9.69 -12.73
C VAL A 14 -6.16 9.20 -12.07
N ALA A 15 -6.04 9.35 -10.77
CA ALA A 15 -4.89 8.86 -10.02
C ALA A 15 -4.86 7.32 -9.97
N ALA A 16 -6.03 6.69 -9.82
CA ALA A 16 -6.15 5.23 -9.74
C ALA A 16 -5.79 4.51 -11.04
N ARG A 17 -6.03 5.12 -12.21
CA ARG A 17 -5.70 4.52 -13.53
C ARG A 17 -4.22 4.23 -13.74
N GLY A 18 -3.32 4.97 -13.08
CA GLY A 18 -1.87 4.77 -13.16
C GLY A 18 -1.29 3.85 -12.09
N LEU A 19 -2.10 3.41 -11.13
CA LEU A 19 -1.66 2.60 -10.00
C LEU A 19 -1.96 1.12 -10.25
N ASP A 20 -0.90 0.31 -10.37
CA ASP A 20 -1.05 -1.16 -10.42
C ASP A 20 -1.18 -1.73 -8.99
N ILE A 21 -2.28 -1.36 -8.32
CA ILE A 21 -2.62 -1.87 -6.99
C ILE A 21 -3.66 -2.97 -7.17
N LYS A 22 -3.31 -4.15 -6.69
CA LYS A 22 -4.15 -5.36 -6.76
C LYS A 22 -4.29 -5.98 -5.37
N ASN A 23 -5.28 -6.85 -5.22
CA ASN A 23 -5.52 -7.59 -3.98
C ASN A 23 -5.80 -6.69 -2.76
N LEU A 24 -6.59 -5.62 -2.98
CA LEU A 24 -7.08 -4.81 -1.88
C LEU A 24 -8.04 -5.63 -1.01
N GLY A 25 -7.97 -5.48 0.30
CA GLY A 25 -8.94 -6.07 1.22
C GLY A 25 -10.33 -5.45 1.05
N ALA A 26 -10.39 -4.16 0.78
CA ALA A 26 -11.63 -3.44 0.51
C ALA A 26 -11.43 -2.30 -0.50
N VAL A 27 -12.48 -2.00 -1.25
CA VAL A 27 -12.65 -0.78 -2.04
C VAL A 27 -13.84 -0.02 -1.47
N ILE A 28 -13.67 1.27 -1.21
CA ILE A 28 -14.73 2.14 -0.71
C ILE A 28 -15.02 3.21 -1.77
N ASN A 29 -16.19 3.16 -2.37
CA ASN A 29 -16.70 4.22 -3.22
C ASN A 29 -17.33 5.28 -2.33
N TYR A 30 -16.60 6.36 -2.05
CA TYR A 30 -17.11 7.50 -1.30
C TYR A 30 -18.14 8.27 -2.13
N ASP A 31 -17.80 8.52 -3.39
CA ASP A 31 -18.72 9.00 -4.42
C ASP A 31 -18.92 7.88 -5.44
N LEU A 32 -20.16 7.54 -5.76
CA LEU A 32 -20.46 6.59 -6.82
C LEU A 32 -20.06 7.16 -8.18
N PRO A 33 -19.52 6.36 -9.08
CA PRO A 33 -19.27 6.78 -10.46
C PRO A 33 -20.62 6.88 -11.21
N HIS A 34 -20.65 7.65 -12.28
CA HIS A 34 -21.81 7.74 -13.17
C HIS A 34 -21.85 6.64 -14.24
N ASP A 35 -20.89 5.74 -14.24
CA ASP A 35 -20.67 4.72 -15.26
C ASP A 35 -20.37 3.38 -14.61
N THR A 36 -21.12 2.35 -15.01
CA THR A 36 -21.00 0.97 -14.47
C THR A 36 -19.66 0.33 -14.84
N GLU A 37 -19.04 0.71 -15.97
CA GLU A 37 -17.73 0.24 -16.34
C GLU A 37 -16.66 0.79 -15.38
N VAL A 38 -16.74 2.07 -15.03
CA VAL A 38 -15.87 2.69 -14.03
C VAL A 38 -16.06 2.04 -12.67
N TYR A 39 -17.30 1.76 -12.28
CA TYR A 39 -17.60 1.04 -11.05
C TYR A 39 -16.93 -0.33 -11.03
N THR A 40 -17.11 -1.11 -12.07
CA THR A 40 -16.51 -2.45 -12.21
C THR A 40 -14.99 -2.40 -12.15
N HIS A 41 -14.37 -1.41 -12.80
CA HIS A 41 -12.92 -1.20 -12.73
C HIS A 41 -12.42 -0.84 -11.32
N ARG A 42 -13.21 -0.07 -10.55
CA ARG A 42 -12.85 0.25 -9.16
C ARG A 42 -12.92 -0.99 -8.27
N ILE A 43 -14.06 -1.68 -8.25
CA ILE A 43 -14.23 -2.87 -7.41
C ILE A 43 -13.32 -4.03 -7.85
N GLY A 44 -12.98 -4.11 -9.14
CA GLY A 44 -12.03 -5.09 -9.66
C GLY A 44 -10.58 -4.94 -9.12
N ARG A 45 -10.33 -4.06 -8.16
CA ARG A 45 -9.07 -3.99 -7.40
C ARG A 45 -9.07 -4.91 -6.18
N THR A 46 -10.23 -5.41 -5.77
CA THR A 46 -10.40 -6.41 -4.70
C THR A 46 -10.98 -7.71 -5.26
N GLY A 47 -11.04 -8.77 -4.48
CA GLY A 47 -11.71 -10.04 -4.84
C GLY A 47 -11.10 -10.79 -6.02
N ARG A 48 -9.76 -10.81 -6.18
CA ARG A 48 -9.09 -11.53 -7.28
C ARG A 48 -8.54 -12.87 -6.83
N ALA A 49 -8.54 -13.84 -7.78
CA ALA A 49 -7.87 -15.14 -7.67
C ALA A 49 -8.23 -15.89 -6.37
N ASP A 50 -9.48 -16.33 -6.28
CA ASP A 50 -10.04 -17.14 -5.18
C ASP A 50 -10.07 -16.45 -3.79
N LYS A 51 -9.88 -15.11 -3.76
CA LYS A 51 -10.03 -14.32 -2.54
C LYS A 51 -11.32 -13.52 -2.61
N GLU A 52 -12.08 -13.56 -1.54
CA GLU A 52 -13.19 -12.64 -1.32
C GLU A 52 -12.67 -11.23 -1.16
N GLY A 53 -13.40 -10.26 -1.68
CA GLY A 53 -13.09 -8.83 -1.58
C GLY A 53 -14.31 -8.05 -1.16
N LEU A 54 -14.13 -7.02 -0.37
CA LEU A 54 -15.21 -6.16 0.10
C LEU A 54 -15.28 -4.91 -0.77
N ALA A 55 -16.47 -4.63 -1.33
CA ALA A 55 -16.79 -3.37 -1.97
C ALA A 55 -17.85 -2.65 -1.14
N LEU A 56 -17.52 -1.48 -0.61
CA LEU A 56 -18.43 -0.62 0.16
C LEU A 56 -18.81 0.60 -0.69
N ASN A 57 -20.09 0.91 -0.74
CA ASN A 57 -20.62 2.04 -1.48
C ASN A 57 -21.34 2.98 -0.51
N LEU A 58 -20.90 4.23 -0.43
CA LEU A 58 -21.68 5.28 0.20
C LEU A 58 -22.57 5.91 -0.88
N PHE A 59 -23.83 6.10 -0.58
CA PHE A 59 -24.76 6.67 -1.52
C PHE A 59 -25.82 7.53 -0.82
N THR A 60 -26.35 8.45 -1.57
CA THR A 60 -27.50 9.29 -1.19
C THR A 60 -28.74 8.83 -1.93
N SER A 61 -29.92 9.31 -1.51
CA SER A 61 -31.19 9.00 -2.19
C SER A 61 -31.18 9.40 -3.67
N LYS A 62 -30.33 10.34 -4.08
CA LYS A 62 -30.21 10.80 -5.48
C LYS A 62 -29.46 9.82 -6.38
N GLU A 63 -28.67 8.94 -5.80
CA GLU A 63 -27.84 7.96 -6.52
C GLU A 63 -28.47 6.56 -6.54
N ARG A 64 -29.71 6.45 -6.08
CA ARG A 64 -30.39 5.16 -5.99
C ARG A 64 -30.62 4.52 -7.36
N ASP A 65 -30.94 5.32 -8.37
CA ASP A 65 -31.14 4.84 -9.74
C ASP A 65 -29.89 4.12 -10.28
N PHE A 66 -28.69 4.61 -9.94
CA PHE A 66 -27.44 3.96 -10.31
C PHE A 66 -27.27 2.59 -9.64
N LEU A 67 -27.71 2.44 -8.40
CA LEU A 67 -27.65 1.13 -7.70
C LEU A 67 -28.61 0.12 -8.32
N GLU A 68 -29.76 0.55 -8.82
CA GLU A 68 -30.72 -0.32 -9.51
C GLU A 68 -30.11 -0.87 -10.83
N GLU A 69 -29.26 -0.09 -11.52
CA GLU A 69 -28.54 -0.56 -12.70
C GLU A 69 -27.48 -1.64 -12.38
N LEU A 70 -27.01 -1.70 -11.14
CA LEU A 70 -25.96 -2.62 -10.68
C LEU A 70 -26.49 -3.96 -10.13
N ASP A 71 -27.76 -4.29 -10.32
CA ASP A 71 -28.41 -5.46 -9.68
C ASP A 71 -28.41 -5.38 -8.14
N GLU A 72 -29.37 -4.61 -7.62
CA GLU A 72 -29.54 -4.34 -6.19
C GLU A 72 -29.67 -5.63 -5.33
N SER A 73 -30.05 -6.75 -5.93
CA SER A 73 -30.20 -8.03 -5.22
C SER A 73 -28.87 -8.57 -4.67
N SER A 74 -27.74 -8.09 -5.17
CA SER A 74 -26.40 -8.48 -4.74
C SER A 74 -25.86 -7.65 -3.57
N PHE A 75 -26.59 -6.61 -3.12
CA PHE A 75 -26.14 -5.72 -2.05
C PHE A 75 -26.79 -6.03 -0.71
N SER A 76 -26.01 -5.89 0.37
CA SER A 76 -26.53 -5.73 1.72
C SER A 76 -26.47 -4.26 2.13
N PHE A 77 -27.57 -3.75 2.68
CA PHE A 77 -27.64 -2.35 3.13
C PHE A 77 -27.42 -2.28 4.62
N GLU A 78 -26.45 -1.46 5.03
CA GLU A 78 -26.10 -1.25 6.44
C GLU A 78 -26.05 0.25 6.74
N THR A 79 -26.45 0.62 7.96
CA THR A 79 -26.23 1.97 8.46
C THR A 79 -24.91 2.00 9.20
N PRO A 80 -23.94 2.85 8.81
CA PRO A 80 -22.68 2.95 9.52
C PRO A 80 -22.88 3.28 10.99
N SER A 81 -22.23 2.55 11.87
CA SER A 81 -22.17 2.86 13.28
C SER A 81 -21.07 3.89 13.54
N SER A 82 -21.35 4.87 14.40
CA SER A 82 -20.34 5.78 14.94
C SER A 82 -19.53 5.17 16.08
N GLU A 83 -19.92 4.00 16.57
CA GLU A 83 -19.25 3.31 17.65
C GLU A 83 -18.17 2.39 17.12
N GLY A 84 -16.97 2.52 17.65
CA GLY A 84 -15.84 1.67 17.32
C GLY A 84 -14.51 2.41 17.32
N SER A 85 -13.45 1.68 17.61
CA SER A 85 -12.07 2.15 17.45
C SER A 85 -11.46 1.48 16.23
N PHE A 86 -10.87 2.27 15.34
CA PHE A 86 -10.14 1.77 14.19
C PHE A 86 -8.64 2.01 14.36
N ASP A 87 -7.87 0.94 14.40
CA ASP A 87 -6.40 1.04 14.36
C ASP A 87 -5.93 1.22 12.91
N SER A 88 -5.62 2.46 12.55
CA SER A 88 -5.06 2.80 11.25
C SER A 88 -3.54 2.62 11.17
N THR A 89 -2.90 2.13 12.22
CA THR A 89 -1.44 1.94 12.26
C THR A 89 -1.01 0.92 11.21
N PRO A 90 -0.16 1.31 10.25
CA PRO A 90 0.32 0.37 9.25
C PRO A 90 1.33 -0.61 9.86
N PRO A 91 1.41 -1.87 9.38
CA PRO A 91 2.34 -2.86 9.89
C PRO A 91 3.79 -2.56 9.51
N MET A 92 4.00 -1.87 8.39
CA MET A 92 5.31 -1.56 7.86
C MET A 92 5.60 -0.07 7.91
N GLU A 93 6.87 0.30 7.85
CA GLU A 93 7.38 1.64 7.61
C GLU A 93 8.26 1.63 6.36
N THR A 94 8.15 2.64 5.50
CA THR A 94 9.01 2.74 4.32
C THR A 94 10.21 3.64 4.61
N LEU A 95 11.41 3.13 4.31
CA LEU A 95 12.64 3.89 4.32
C LEU A 95 13.04 4.25 2.89
N LEU A 96 13.43 5.50 2.67
CA LEU A 96 13.97 6.02 1.42
C LEU A 96 15.49 6.05 1.48
N ILE A 97 16.12 5.33 0.58
CA ILE A 97 17.58 5.32 0.39
C ILE A 97 17.89 6.17 -0.84
N PHE A 98 18.78 7.18 -0.71
CA PHE A 98 19.22 8.03 -1.81
C PHE A 98 20.32 7.34 -2.62
N GLY A 99 19.97 6.19 -3.16
CA GLY A 99 20.81 5.33 -3.99
C GLY A 99 19.96 4.31 -4.73
N GLY A 100 20.29 4.00 -5.97
CA GLY A 100 19.50 3.15 -6.83
C GLY A 100 20.31 2.38 -7.88
N LYS A 101 19.67 1.99 -8.97
CA LYS A 101 20.29 1.23 -10.07
C LYS A 101 21.54 1.90 -10.63
N LYS A 102 21.56 3.25 -10.74
CA LYS A 102 22.73 4.01 -11.20
C LYS A 102 23.93 3.91 -10.25
N ASN A 103 23.69 3.61 -8.99
CA ASN A 103 24.74 3.33 -8.01
C ASN A 103 25.15 1.85 -8.00
N LYS A 104 24.62 1.03 -8.94
CA LYS A 104 24.84 -0.42 -9.04
C LYS A 104 24.37 -1.19 -7.79
N ILE A 105 23.40 -0.66 -7.06
CA ILE A 105 22.74 -1.32 -5.94
C ILE A 105 21.74 -2.36 -6.50
N ARG A 106 21.61 -3.47 -5.80
CA ARG A 106 20.62 -4.53 -6.04
C ARG A 106 19.77 -4.73 -4.78
N PRO A 107 18.55 -5.27 -4.88
CA PRO A 107 17.75 -5.57 -3.71
C PRO A 107 18.47 -6.40 -2.64
N GLY A 108 19.25 -7.40 -3.07
CA GLY A 108 20.06 -8.23 -2.17
C GLY A 108 21.13 -7.46 -1.38
N ASP A 109 21.69 -6.38 -1.93
CA ASP A 109 22.66 -5.54 -1.21
C ASP A 109 21.99 -4.78 -0.05
N ILE A 110 20.73 -4.37 -0.24
CA ILE A 110 19.92 -3.69 0.79
C ILE A 110 19.49 -4.68 1.84
N LEU A 111 18.97 -5.85 1.42
CA LEU A 111 18.59 -6.91 2.32
C LEU A 111 19.79 -7.35 3.18
N GLY A 112 20.95 -7.57 2.57
CA GLY A 112 22.18 -7.92 3.27
C GLY A 112 22.63 -6.86 4.28
N ALA A 113 22.51 -5.57 3.93
CA ALA A 113 22.82 -4.46 4.84
C ALA A 113 21.87 -4.40 6.04
N LEU A 114 20.62 -4.84 5.89
CA LEU A 114 19.63 -4.90 6.96
C LEU A 114 19.75 -6.16 7.82
N THR A 115 20.03 -7.31 7.21
CA THR A 115 20.00 -8.61 7.92
C THR A 115 21.36 -9.06 8.45
N GLY A 116 22.45 -8.49 7.92
CA GLY A 116 23.82 -8.87 8.31
C GLY A 116 24.18 -8.39 9.72
N GLU A 117 24.94 -7.31 9.83
CA GLU A 117 25.40 -6.77 11.12
C GLU A 117 24.29 -6.24 12.01
N ALA A 118 23.12 -5.85 11.45
CA ALA A 118 22.00 -5.31 12.19
C ALA A 118 21.18 -6.34 12.96
N GLY A 119 21.23 -7.56 12.51
CA GLY A 119 20.37 -8.58 13.06
C GLY A 119 18.87 -8.26 12.94
N ILE A 120 18.43 -7.60 11.85
CA ILE A 120 17.03 -7.49 11.51
C ILE A 120 16.62 -8.79 10.81
N PRO A 121 15.59 -9.50 11.29
CA PRO A 121 15.13 -10.72 10.66
C PRO A 121 14.72 -10.47 9.20
N GLY A 122 15.13 -11.31 8.26
CA GLY A 122 14.78 -11.14 6.84
C GLY A 122 13.27 -11.11 6.59
N LYS A 123 12.49 -11.84 7.39
CA LYS A 123 11.01 -11.82 7.35
C LYS A 123 10.39 -10.47 7.73
N SER A 124 11.11 -9.61 8.45
CA SER A 124 10.69 -8.27 8.86
C SER A 124 11.08 -7.20 7.81
N VAL A 125 11.72 -7.60 6.71
CA VAL A 125 11.99 -6.76 5.54
C VAL A 125 10.99 -7.11 4.46
N GLY A 126 10.16 -6.16 4.10
CA GLY A 126 9.13 -6.32 3.07
C GLY A 126 9.64 -5.94 1.68
N ASN A 127 8.79 -5.30 0.90
CA ASN A 127 9.08 -4.96 -0.49
C ASN A 127 10.27 -4.00 -0.61
N ILE A 128 11.16 -4.27 -1.58
CA ILE A 128 12.29 -3.42 -1.95
C ILE A 128 12.06 -2.93 -3.38
N ASN A 129 11.66 -1.68 -3.51
CA ASN A 129 11.42 -1.05 -4.81
C ASN A 129 12.62 -0.21 -5.23
N LEU A 130 13.39 -0.72 -6.19
CA LEU A 130 14.63 -0.13 -6.67
C LEU A 130 14.39 0.69 -7.95
N LEU A 131 14.54 2.00 -7.83
CA LEU A 131 14.50 2.97 -8.92
C LEU A 131 15.92 3.35 -9.36
N ASP A 132 16.02 4.21 -10.35
CA ASP A 132 17.32 4.64 -10.90
C ASP A 132 18.24 5.30 -9.87
N ARG A 133 17.69 6.24 -9.10
CA ARG A 133 18.44 7.08 -8.13
C ARG A 133 18.05 6.87 -6.68
N TYR A 134 16.93 6.17 -6.44
CA TYR A 134 16.35 5.97 -5.12
C TYR A 134 15.97 4.51 -4.93
N CYS A 135 15.87 4.10 -3.70
CA CYS A 135 15.26 2.84 -3.33
C CYS A 135 14.33 3.05 -2.14
N TYR A 136 13.17 2.42 -2.21
CA TYR A 136 12.24 2.32 -1.10
C TYR A 136 12.29 0.91 -0.55
N VAL A 137 12.44 0.77 0.74
CA VAL A 137 12.40 -0.52 1.43
C VAL A 137 11.39 -0.46 2.56
N ALA A 138 10.49 -1.43 2.58
CA ALA A 138 9.54 -1.63 3.67
C ALA A 138 10.22 -2.41 4.79
N VAL A 139 10.04 -1.98 6.03
CA VAL A 139 10.53 -2.67 7.23
C VAL A 139 9.40 -2.69 8.25
N GLU A 140 9.28 -3.78 8.97
CA GLU A 140 8.32 -3.91 10.07
C GLU A 140 8.42 -2.70 11.01
N LYS A 141 7.29 -2.08 11.32
CA LYS A 141 7.23 -0.79 12.02
C LYS A 141 7.99 -0.80 13.34
N ALA A 142 7.90 -1.90 14.09
CA ALA A 142 8.61 -2.07 15.36
C ALA A 142 10.14 -2.04 15.22
N LEU A 143 10.67 -2.39 14.04
CA LEU A 143 12.11 -2.44 13.76
C LEU A 143 12.60 -1.27 12.90
N SER A 144 11.71 -0.40 12.44
CA SER A 144 12.02 0.66 11.47
C SER A 144 13.07 1.64 11.97
N GLN A 145 13.04 2.01 13.24
CA GLN A 145 14.03 2.91 13.83
C GLN A 145 15.42 2.28 13.88
N LYS A 146 15.50 0.99 14.25
CA LYS A 146 16.76 0.24 14.23
C LYS A 146 17.31 0.14 12.81
N ALA A 147 16.45 -0.18 11.83
CA ALA A 147 16.81 -0.25 10.42
C ALA A 147 17.33 1.08 9.88
N LEU A 148 16.66 2.19 10.23
CA LEU A 148 17.07 3.53 9.82
C LEU A 148 18.49 3.86 10.32
N ILE A 149 18.73 3.72 11.62
CA ILE A 149 20.02 4.02 12.26
C ILE A 149 21.13 3.18 11.61
N GLN A 150 20.84 1.90 11.36
CA GLN A 150 21.81 1.03 10.73
C GLN A 150 22.17 1.44 9.32
N LEU A 151 21.17 1.67 8.47
CA LEU A 151 21.43 2.07 7.08
C LEU A 151 22.13 3.44 7.00
N GLN A 152 21.87 4.35 7.96
CA GLN A 152 22.56 5.66 8.03
C GLN A 152 24.03 5.52 8.44
N ASN A 153 24.33 4.65 9.37
CA ASN A 153 25.70 4.47 9.90
C ASN A 153 26.50 3.42 9.11
N GLY A 154 25.81 2.45 8.54
CA GLY A 154 26.39 1.34 7.80
C GLY A 154 26.78 1.65 6.37
N LYS A 155 27.06 0.60 5.63
CA LYS A 155 27.38 0.66 4.20
C LYS A 155 26.49 -0.31 3.43
N ILE A 156 25.97 0.15 2.29
CA ILE A 156 25.31 -0.73 1.31
C ILE A 156 26.32 -0.94 0.19
N LYS A 157 26.75 -2.18 -0.03
CA LYS A 157 27.77 -2.53 -1.03
C LYS A 157 29.04 -1.69 -0.91
N GLY A 158 29.52 -1.53 0.33
CA GLY A 158 30.75 -0.78 0.64
C GLY A 158 30.64 0.75 0.61
N ARG A 159 29.46 1.32 0.32
CA ARG A 159 29.24 2.78 0.22
C ARG A 159 28.19 3.25 1.23
N LYS A 160 28.36 4.48 1.71
CA LYS A 160 27.35 5.16 2.53
C LYS A 160 26.32 5.85 1.66
N PHE A 161 25.08 5.83 2.07
CA PHE A 161 23.95 6.51 1.44
C PHE A 161 23.16 7.29 2.49
N ARG A 162 22.57 8.40 2.06
CA ARG A 162 21.59 9.10 2.89
C ARG A 162 20.34 8.24 2.96
N VAL A 163 19.76 8.10 4.16
CA VAL A 163 18.52 7.35 4.39
C VAL A 163 17.58 8.17 5.26
N SER A 164 16.30 8.18 4.94
CA SER A 164 15.25 8.85 5.71
C SER A 164 14.00 7.97 5.79
N LYS A 165 13.12 8.25 6.73
CA LYS A 165 11.73 7.79 6.68
C LYS A 165 10.96 8.58 5.62
N THR A 166 9.94 7.98 5.03
CA THR A 166 9.00 8.64 4.11
C THR A 166 7.77 9.13 4.85
#